data_7808f68a121efa970bb8ab0b1d97c4d2
#
_entry.id   7808f68a121efa970bb8ab0b1d97c4d2
#
_cell.length_a   1.000
_cell.length_b   1.000
_cell.length_c   1.000
_cell.angle_alpha   90.00
_cell.angle_beta   90.00
_cell.angle_gamma   90.00
#
_symmetry.space_group_name_H-M   'P 1'
#
loop_
_entity.id
_entity.type
_entity.pdbx_description
1 polymer ?
#
loop_
_entity_poly.entity_id
_entity_poly.type
_entity_poly.pdbx_seq_one_letter_code
_entity_poly.pdbx_strand_id
1 'polypeptide(L)'
;MKSNRLIKRLDWYIIKKFLGTYVFAIALIISIAVVFDFNEKMDKLMEHEAPWDKIIFEYYMNFIPYFSNLFSPLFVFIAVIFFTSKLAENSEIIAMFSTGMSFKRMMRPYMISAAIIALVTFTLSSYVIPKGSVTRLNFEDRYIKPKKQNTARNVQLEVDSGVIAYIDNYNNAMKTGNRFSLDKFVDKKLVSH
;
A
#
# COMPACT_ATOMS: atom_id res chain seq x y z
N MET A 1 4.86 -48.75 8.66
CA MET A 1 3.82 -47.70 8.72
C MET A 1 4.40 -46.41 8.14
N LYS A 2 4.06 -46.02 6.90
CA LYS A 2 4.44 -44.75 6.34
C LYS A 2 3.59 -43.65 7.01
N SER A 3 4.21 -42.85 7.88
CA SER A 3 3.57 -41.68 8.47
C SER A 3 3.26 -40.69 7.34
N ASN A 4 2.01 -40.62 6.91
CA ASN A 4 1.49 -39.72 5.90
C ASN A 4 1.29 -38.30 6.46
N ARG A 5 2.21 -37.81 7.29
CA ARG A 5 2.19 -36.42 7.66
C ARG A 5 2.75 -35.61 6.51
N LEU A 6 1.91 -34.81 5.86
CA LEU A 6 2.27 -33.90 4.78
C LEU A 6 3.39 -32.95 5.18
N ILE A 7 3.43 -32.57 6.45
CA ILE A 7 4.43 -31.69 7.06
C ILE A 7 5.17 -32.48 8.15
N LYS A 8 6.49 -32.58 8.02
CA LYS A 8 7.37 -33.19 9.02
C LYS A 8 7.82 -32.13 10.06
N ARG A 9 8.36 -32.55 11.18
CA ARG A 9 8.86 -31.63 12.23
C ARG A 9 9.87 -30.62 11.69
N LEU A 10 10.74 -31.03 10.75
CA LEU A 10 11.73 -30.18 10.13
C LEU A 10 11.07 -29.09 9.23
N ASP A 11 10.02 -29.46 8.48
CA ASP A 11 9.30 -28.48 7.64
C ASP A 11 8.67 -27.40 8.49
N TRP A 12 8.06 -27.79 9.61
CA TRP A 12 7.46 -26.84 10.55
C TRP A 12 8.50 -25.91 11.18
N TYR A 13 9.67 -26.41 11.51
CA TYR A 13 10.78 -25.63 12.00
C TYR A 13 11.20 -24.54 10.97
N ILE A 14 11.40 -24.94 9.72
CA ILE A 14 11.78 -24.03 8.64
C ILE A 14 10.67 -22.99 8.40
N ILE A 15 9.40 -23.42 8.31
CA ILE A 15 8.26 -22.50 8.11
C ILE A 15 8.20 -21.47 9.24
N LYS A 16 8.25 -21.92 10.49
CA LYS A 16 8.17 -21.01 11.65
C LYS A 16 9.31 -20.00 11.67
N LYS A 17 10.53 -20.45 11.43
CA LYS A 17 11.70 -19.57 11.41
C LYS A 17 11.66 -18.59 10.25
N PHE A 18 11.30 -19.05 9.05
CA PHE A 18 11.18 -18.20 7.87
C PHE A 18 10.09 -17.13 8.04
N LEU A 19 8.89 -17.53 8.42
CA LEU A 19 7.79 -16.58 8.67
C LEU A 19 8.13 -15.62 9.82
N GLY A 20 8.80 -16.09 10.87
CA GLY A 20 9.28 -15.23 11.95
C GLY A 20 10.28 -14.19 11.50
N THR A 21 11.23 -14.55 10.64
CA THR A 21 12.20 -13.61 10.04
C THR A 21 11.50 -12.59 9.16
N TYR A 22 10.54 -13.03 8.35
CA TYR A 22 9.74 -12.14 7.48
C TYR A 22 8.93 -11.13 8.30
N VAL A 23 8.18 -11.58 9.32
CA VAL A 23 7.39 -10.70 10.18
C VAL A 23 8.28 -9.72 10.95
N PHE A 24 9.42 -10.19 11.46
CA PHE A 24 10.37 -9.33 12.15
C PHE A 24 10.95 -8.24 11.24
N ALA A 25 11.35 -8.61 10.02
CA ALA A 25 11.88 -7.67 9.05
C ALA A 25 10.85 -6.59 8.67
N ILE A 26 9.61 -7.00 8.39
CA ILE A 26 8.51 -6.04 8.11
C ILE A 26 8.25 -5.14 9.32
N ALA A 27 8.12 -5.71 10.52
CA ALA A 27 7.83 -4.93 11.72
C ALA A 27 8.91 -3.87 11.98
N LEU A 28 10.17 -4.22 11.80
CA LEU A 28 11.28 -3.30 11.97
C LEU A 28 11.21 -2.12 11.00
N ILE A 29 11.03 -2.40 9.72
CA ILE A 29 10.97 -1.33 8.68
C ILE A 29 9.70 -0.49 8.81
N ILE A 30 8.56 -1.11 9.11
CA ILE A 30 7.31 -0.37 9.33
C ILE A 30 7.44 0.56 10.54
N SER A 31 8.09 0.12 11.61
CA SER A 31 8.34 0.98 12.77
C SER A 31 9.16 2.21 12.39
N ILE A 32 10.21 2.03 11.58
CA ILE A 32 11.02 3.14 11.06
C ILE A 32 10.16 4.03 10.15
N ALA A 33 9.41 3.44 9.21
CA ALA A 33 8.56 4.19 8.28
C ALA A 33 7.50 5.03 9.00
N VAL A 34 6.88 4.50 10.05
CA VAL A 34 5.90 5.23 10.88
C VAL A 34 6.55 6.44 11.57
N VAL A 35 7.76 6.27 12.13
CA VAL A 35 8.49 7.38 12.78
C VAL A 35 8.84 8.48 11.79
N PHE A 36 9.32 8.13 10.60
CA PHE A 36 9.62 9.11 9.56
C PHE A 36 8.36 9.82 9.04
N ASP A 37 7.31 9.07 8.74
CA ASP A 37 6.03 9.62 8.27
C ASP A 37 5.41 10.56 9.31
N PHE A 38 5.49 10.19 10.60
CA PHE A 38 5.01 11.03 11.69
C PHE A 38 5.79 12.34 11.78
N ASN A 39 7.13 12.29 11.73
CA ASN A 39 7.96 13.51 11.79
C ASN A 39 7.67 14.43 10.60
N GLU A 40 7.51 13.88 9.39
CA GLU A 40 7.20 14.67 8.18
C GLU A 40 5.85 15.39 8.27
N LYS A 41 4.87 14.77 8.93
CA LYS A 41 3.49 15.28 9.00
C LYS A 41 3.15 16.01 10.28
N MET A 42 4.04 15.98 11.27
CA MET A 42 3.80 16.49 12.61
C MET A 42 3.34 17.96 12.61
N ASP A 43 4.02 18.82 11.86
CA ASP A 43 3.68 20.26 11.81
C ASP A 43 2.25 20.47 11.31
N LYS A 44 1.85 19.75 10.26
CA LYS A 44 0.49 19.84 9.69
C LYS A 44 -0.58 19.28 10.62
N LEU A 45 -0.26 18.18 11.31
CA LEU A 45 -1.17 17.55 12.25
C LEU A 45 -1.42 18.45 13.47
N MET A 46 -0.39 19.18 13.92
CA MET A 46 -0.51 20.14 15.01
C MET A 46 -1.22 21.42 14.55
N GLU A 47 -0.92 21.94 13.36
CA GLU A 47 -1.57 23.13 12.79
C GLU A 47 -3.10 22.96 12.67
N HIS A 48 -3.55 21.75 12.32
CA HIS A 48 -4.97 21.44 12.16
C HIS A 48 -5.59 20.77 13.39
N GLU A 49 -4.92 20.79 14.53
CA GLU A 49 -5.38 20.23 15.81
C GLU A 49 -5.95 18.80 15.67
N ALA A 50 -5.24 17.93 14.93
CA ALA A 50 -5.70 16.57 14.70
C ALA A 50 -5.74 15.75 16.00
N PRO A 51 -6.88 15.15 16.38
CA PRO A 51 -6.98 14.39 17.62
C PRO A 51 -6.17 13.08 17.53
N TRP A 52 -5.46 12.75 18.62
CA TRP A 52 -4.55 11.60 18.70
C TRP A 52 -5.21 10.24 18.41
N ASP A 53 -6.46 10.07 18.84
CA ASP A 53 -7.25 8.88 18.57
C ASP A 53 -7.43 8.66 17.06
N LYS A 54 -7.73 9.70 16.31
CA LYS A 54 -7.88 9.63 14.86
C LYS A 54 -6.56 9.41 14.13
N ILE A 55 -5.46 10.01 14.62
CA ILE A 55 -4.13 9.75 14.08
C ILE A 55 -3.80 8.26 14.18
N ILE A 56 -4.07 7.63 15.31
CA ILE A 56 -3.77 6.21 15.53
C ILE A 56 -4.73 5.32 14.73
N PHE A 57 -6.05 5.50 14.89
CA PHE A 57 -7.04 4.55 14.36
C PHE A 57 -7.45 4.81 12.92
N GLU A 58 -7.56 6.07 12.49
CA GLU A 58 -7.95 6.39 11.11
C GLU A 58 -6.74 6.43 10.17
N TYR A 59 -5.58 6.89 10.65
CA TYR A 59 -4.39 7.03 9.83
C TYR A 59 -3.44 5.82 9.94
N TYR A 60 -2.78 5.60 11.08
CA TYR A 60 -1.73 4.56 11.19
C TYR A 60 -2.26 3.14 11.13
N MET A 61 -3.45 2.84 11.65
CA MET A 61 -4.06 1.52 11.55
C MET A 61 -4.32 1.11 10.10
N ASN A 62 -4.50 2.06 9.20
CA ASN A 62 -4.69 1.82 7.77
C ASN A 62 -3.39 2.01 6.95
N PHE A 63 -2.44 2.79 7.44
CA PHE A 63 -1.13 2.99 6.84
C PHE A 63 -0.28 1.72 6.92
N ILE A 64 -0.22 1.08 8.09
CA ILE A 64 0.61 -0.10 8.34
C ILE A 64 0.29 -1.28 7.40
N PRO A 65 -0.95 -1.73 7.24
CA PRO A 65 -1.28 -2.81 6.30
C PRO A 65 -0.96 -2.46 4.85
N TYR A 66 -1.20 -1.22 4.45
CA TYR A 66 -0.91 -0.75 3.10
C TYR A 66 0.59 -0.83 2.78
N PHE A 67 1.44 -0.26 3.63
CA PHE A 67 2.89 -0.28 3.43
C PHE A 67 3.49 -1.67 3.59
N SER A 68 3.00 -2.48 4.55
CA SER A 68 3.41 -3.86 4.70
C SER A 68 3.14 -4.68 3.44
N ASN A 69 1.98 -4.49 2.82
CA ASN A 69 1.62 -5.19 1.59
C ASN A 69 2.43 -4.71 0.38
N LEU A 70 2.65 -3.39 0.27
CA LEU A 70 3.43 -2.79 -0.81
C LEU A 70 4.87 -3.31 -0.84
N PHE A 71 5.50 -3.43 0.32
CA PHE A 71 6.88 -3.89 0.44
C PHE A 71 7.01 -5.40 0.65
N SER A 72 5.92 -6.14 0.78
CA SER A 72 5.93 -7.58 1.05
C SER A 72 6.81 -8.39 0.10
N PRO A 73 6.81 -8.20 -1.23
CA PRO A 73 7.66 -8.96 -2.14
C PRO A 73 9.16 -8.76 -1.85
N LEU A 74 9.56 -7.53 -1.54
CA LEU A 74 10.94 -7.19 -1.16
C LEU A 74 11.35 -7.91 0.13
N PHE A 75 10.45 -7.91 1.13
CA PHE A 75 10.75 -8.56 2.41
C PHE A 75 10.76 -10.07 2.33
N VAL A 76 9.97 -10.69 1.46
CA VAL A 76 10.07 -12.12 1.17
C VAL A 76 11.46 -12.44 0.62
N PHE A 77 11.94 -11.65 -0.32
CA PHE A 77 13.27 -11.84 -0.90
C PHE A 77 14.38 -11.70 0.15
N ILE A 78 14.35 -10.65 0.95
CA ILE A 78 15.31 -10.42 2.04
C ILE A 78 15.24 -11.58 3.06
N ALA A 79 14.04 -12.00 3.44
CA ALA A 79 13.86 -13.09 4.41
C ALA A 79 14.40 -14.41 3.89
N VAL A 80 14.22 -14.73 2.59
CA VAL A 80 14.81 -15.93 1.96
C VAL A 80 16.32 -15.90 2.06
N ILE A 81 16.95 -14.80 1.65
CA ILE A 81 18.42 -14.67 1.67
C ILE A 81 18.93 -14.77 3.12
N PHE A 82 18.42 -13.93 4.00
CA PHE A 82 18.89 -13.86 5.39
C PHE A 82 18.71 -15.19 6.12
N PHE A 83 17.53 -15.81 6.00
CA PHE A 83 17.24 -17.08 6.64
C PHE A 83 18.09 -18.22 6.08
N THR A 84 18.26 -18.28 4.76
CA THR A 84 19.08 -19.31 4.12
C THR A 84 20.56 -19.15 4.47
N SER A 85 21.07 -17.92 4.49
CA SER A 85 22.44 -17.63 4.94
C SER A 85 22.68 -18.07 6.38
N LYS A 86 21.71 -17.80 7.26
CA LYS A 86 21.81 -18.20 8.67
C LYS A 86 21.77 -19.73 8.85
N LEU A 87 20.99 -20.45 8.05
CA LEU A 87 21.00 -21.91 8.04
C LEU A 87 22.33 -22.48 7.52
N ALA A 88 22.94 -21.81 6.53
CA ALA A 88 24.24 -22.20 5.99
C ALA A 88 25.36 -21.95 7.00
N GLU A 89 25.38 -20.77 7.64
CA GLU A 89 26.34 -20.41 8.67
C GLU A 89 26.35 -21.39 9.85
N ASN A 90 25.17 -21.80 10.29
CA ASN A 90 25.00 -22.79 11.33
C ASN A 90 25.25 -24.24 10.86
N SER A 91 25.73 -24.48 9.65
CA SER A 91 25.90 -25.79 9.02
C SER A 91 24.63 -26.66 8.98
N GLU A 92 23.45 -26.09 9.26
CA GLU A 92 22.16 -26.81 9.24
C GLU A 92 21.83 -27.36 7.86
N ILE A 93 22.17 -26.60 6.78
CA ILE A 93 21.97 -27.05 5.39
C ILE A 93 22.83 -28.27 5.09
N ILE A 94 24.12 -28.24 5.49
CA ILE A 94 25.04 -29.37 5.28
C ILE A 94 24.54 -30.60 6.04
N ALA A 95 24.12 -30.40 7.29
CA ALA A 95 23.56 -31.51 8.10
C ALA A 95 22.29 -32.10 7.46
N MET A 96 21.42 -31.28 6.85
CA MET A 96 20.24 -31.77 6.14
C MET A 96 20.60 -32.59 4.91
N PHE A 97 21.57 -32.16 4.11
CA PHE A 97 22.00 -32.89 2.89
C PHE A 97 22.77 -34.18 3.24
N SER A 98 23.58 -34.21 4.31
CA SER A 98 24.30 -35.39 4.75
C SER A 98 23.37 -36.51 5.21
N THR A 99 22.13 -36.20 5.62
CA THR A 99 21.09 -37.22 5.90
C THR A 99 20.41 -37.75 4.62
N GLY A 100 20.90 -37.41 3.41
CA GLY A 100 20.32 -37.84 2.11
C GLY A 100 19.08 -37.05 1.69
N MET A 101 18.84 -35.89 2.27
CA MET A 101 17.71 -35.03 1.87
C MET A 101 17.96 -34.42 0.48
N SER A 102 17.00 -34.55 -0.43
CA SER A 102 17.09 -33.89 -1.74
C SER A 102 16.79 -32.40 -1.64
N PHE A 103 17.39 -31.61 -2.55
CA PHE A 103 17.13 -30.15 -2.65
C PHE A 103 15.63 -29.82 -2.80
N LYS A 104 14.92 -30.57 -3.66
CA LYS A 104 13.45 -30.41 -3.83
C LYS A 104 12.69 -30.60 -2.50
N ARG A 105 13.16 -31.48 -1.64
CA ARG A 105 12.53 -31.71 -0.34
C ARG A 105 12.77 -30.56 0.61
N MET A 106 13.97 -29.96 0.59
CA MET A 106 14.32 -28.77 1.36
C MET A 106 13.53 -27.53 0.93
N MET A 107 13.24 -27.38 -0.37
CA MET A 107 12.48 -26.24 -0.90
C MET A 107 10.98 -26.25 -0.57
N ARG A 108 10.41 -27.40 -0.20
CA ARG A 108 8.96 -27.50 0.12
C ARG A 108 8.50 -26.52 1.21
N PRO A 109 9.13 -26.44 2.39
CA PRO A 109 8.73 -25.50 3.44
C PRO A 109 8.83 -24.03 3.00
N TYR A 110 9.80 -23.67 2.15
CA TYR A 110 9.89 -22.32 1.57
C TYR A 110 8.69 -22.00 0.70
N MET A 111 8.31 -22.93 -0.20
CA MET A 111 7.14 -22.76 -1.06
C MET A 111 5.84 -22.66 -0.26
N ILE A 112 5.70 -23.45 0.80
CA ILE A 112 4.54 -23.38 1.70
C ILE A 112 4.49 -22.01 2.40
N SER A 113 5.63 -21.53 2.90
CA SER A 113 5.71 -20.23 3.56
C SER A 113 5.39 -19.08 2.59
N ALA A 114 5.93 -19.15 1.36
CA ALA A 114 5.63 -18.17 0.31
C ALA A 114 4.14 -18.18 -0.06
N ALA A 115 3.52 -19.36 -0.15
CA ALA A 115 2.08 -19.48 -0.42
C ALA A 115 1.23 -18.89 0.72
N ILE A 116 1.63 -19.08 1.98
CA ILE A 116 0.96 -18.46 3.14
C ILE A 116 1.06 -16.94 3.06
N ILE A 117 2.25 -16.38 2.79
CA ILE A 117 2.44 -14.94 2.66
C ILE A 117 1.61 -14.40 1.49
N ALA A 118 1.64 -15.07 0.33
CA ALA A 118 0.86 -14.68 -0.84
C ALA A 118 -0.65 -14.64 -0.54
N LEU A 119 -1.17 -15.59 0.22
CA LEU A 119 -2.58 -15.64 0.61
C LEU A 119 -2.92 -14.49 1.58
N VAL A 120 -2.05 -14.20 2.54
CA VAL A 120 -2.23 -13.07 3.47
C VAL A 120 -2.20 -11.74 2.72
N THR A 121 -1.20 -11.51 1.85
CA THR A 121 -1.08 -10.27 1.08
C THR A 121 -2.23 -10.10 0.08
N PHE A 122 -2.71 -11.19 -0.51
CA PHE A 122 -3.91 -11.17 -1.37
C PHE A 122 -5.15 -10.76 -0.60
N THR A 123 -5.35 -11.33 0.59
CA THR A 123 -6.51 -10.98 1.45
C THR A 123 -6.43 -9.51 1.91
N LEU A 124 -5.24 -9.04 2.33
CA LEU A 124 -5.02 -7.64 2.67
C LEU A 124 -5.34 -6.71 1.50
N SER A 125 -4.84 -7.04 0.30
CA SER A 125 -5.03 -6.23 -0.91
C SER A 125 -6.49 -6.18 -1.36
N SER A 126 -7.23 -7.29 -1.22
CA SER A 126 -8.60 -7.39 -1.72
C SER A 126 -9.64 -6.78 -0.77
N TYR A 127 -9.45 -6.88 0.55
CA TYR A 127 -10.48 -6.51 1.54
C TYR A 127 -10.06 -5.40 2.50
N VAL A 128 -8.86 -5.48 3.07
CA VAL A 128 -8.44 -4.57 4.15
C VAL A 128 -7.98 -3.23 3.58
N ILE A 129 -7.08 -3.27 2.59
CA ILE A 129 -6.46 -2.06 2.03
C ILE A 129 -7.48 -1.16 1.32
N PRO A 130 -8.44 -1.63 0.51
CA PRO A 130 -9.38 -0.74 -0.16
C PRO A 130 -10.24 0.05 0.83
N LYS A 131 -10.75 -0.62 1.87
CA LYS A 131 -11.54 0.03 2.92
C LYS A 131 -10.69 1.00 3.76
N GLY A 132 -9.52 0.57 4.18
CA GLY A 132 -8.59 1.38 4.97
C GLY A 132 -8.07 2.59 4.21
N SER A 133 -7.83 2.47 2.90
CA SER A 133 -7.35 3.59 2.08
C SER A 133 -8.36 4.74 1.99
N VAL A 134 -9.65 4.45 1.92
CA VAL A 134 -10.69 5.50 1.93
C VAL A 134 -10.64 6.27 3.24
N THR A 135 -10.58 5.57 4.38
CA THR A 135 -10.51 6.20 5.71
C THR A 135 -9.24 7.05 5.85
N ARG A 136 -8.10 6.52 5.44
CA ARG A 136 -6.81 7.23 5.48
C ARG A 136 -6.81 8.46 4.58
N LEU A 137 -7.29 8.38 3.35
CA LEU A 137 -7.35 9.51 2.41
C LEU A 137 -8.29 10.61 2.93
N ASN A 138 -9.43 10.25 3.49
CA ASN A 138 -10.33 11.22 4.11
C ASN A 138 -9.68 11.95 5.30
N PHE A 139 -8.88 11.23 6.08
CA PHE A 139 -8.08 11.82 7.15
C PHE A 139 -7.00 12.76 6.59
N GLU A 140 -6.25 12.33 5.57
CA GLU A 140 -5.22 13.15 4.90
C GLU A 140 -5.81 14.44 4.32
N ASP A 141 -6.96 14.36 3.66
CA ASP A 141 -7.63 15.53 3.07
C ASP A 141 -8.16 16.50 4.14
N ARG A 142 -8.44 16.01 5.34
CA ARG A 142 -8.94 16.84 6.45
C ARG A 142 -7.82 17.53 7.24
N TYR A 143 -6.72 16.79 7.52
CA TYR A 143 -5.71 17.24 8.49
C TYR A 143 -4.31 17.48 7.91
N ILE A 144 -3.99 16.90 6.73
CA ILE A 144 -2.62 16.93 6.19
C ILE A 144 -2.54 17.75 4.91
N LYS A 145 -3.51 17.54 4.01
CA LYS A 145 -3.56 18.29 2.75
C LYS A 145 -4.47 19.50 2.96
N PRO A 146 -3.95 20.74 2.83
CA PRO A 146 -4.87 21.85 2.66
C PRO A 146 -5.80 21.47 1.51
N LYS A 147 -7.12 21.61 1.70
CA LYS A 147 -8.07 21.46 0.61
C LYS A 147 -7.49 22.25 -0.56
N LYS A 148 -6.93 21.56 -1.56
CA LYS A 148 -6.72 22.17 -2.86
C LYS A 148 -8.08 22.76 -3.16
N GLN A 149 -8.18 24.08 -3.19
CA GLN A 149 -9.36 24.74 -3.71
C GLN A 149 -9.59 24.02 -5.02
N ASN A 150 -10.71 23.31 -5.10
CA ASN A 150 -11.09 22.60 -6.33
C ASN A 150 -11.32 23.65 -7.40
N THR A 151 -10.21 24.17 -7.90
CA THR A 151 -10.16 25.13 -8.96
C THR A 151 -10.08 24.30 -10.24
N ALA A 152 -11.21 24.00 -10.79
CA ALA A 152 -11.25 23.39 -12.10
C ALA A 152 -10.75 24.41 -13.10
N ARG A 153 -9.72 24.05 -13.89
CA ARG A 153 -9.21 24.88 -14.98
C ARG A 153 -9.69 24.35 -16.30
N ASN A 154 -9.93 25.25 -17.25
CA ASN A 154 -10.36 24.94 -18.61
C ASN A 154 -11.65 24.09 -18.64
N VAL A 155 -12.64 24.47 -17.83
CA VAL A 155 -13.94 23.78 -17.80
C VAL A 155 -14.71 24.15 -19.04
N GLN A 156 -15.05 23.16 -19.85
CA GLN A 156 -15.90 23.29 -21.04
C GLN A 156 -17.21 22.56 -20.76
N LEU A 157 -18.30 23.27 -20.86
CA LEU A 157 -19.65 22.74 -20.66
C LEU A 157 -20.49 23.08 -21.91
N GLU A 158 -21.06 22.08 -22.54
CA GLU A 158 -22.07 22.28 -23.57
C GLU A 158 -23.38 22.69 -22.88
N VAL A 159 -23.79 23.93 -23.10
CA VAL A 159 -24.97 24.52 -22.46
C VAL A 159 -26.19 24.38 -23.34
N ASP A 160 -25.99 24.40 -24.67
CA ASP A 160 -27.00 24.16 -25.67
C ASP A 160 -26.36 23.55 -26.92
N SER A 161 -27.19 23.04 -27.85
CA SER A 161 -26.67 22.42 -29.08
C SER A 161 -25.76 23.35 -29.86
N GLY A 162 -24.44 23.04 -29.83
CA GLY A 162 -23.40 23.84 -30.47
C GLY A 162 -22.97 25.10 -29.69
N VAL A 163 -23.41 25.29 -28.44
CA VAL A 163 -22.96 26.38 -27.57
C VAL A 163 -22.14 25.83 -26.43
N ILE A 164 -20.84 26.16 -26.39
CA ILE A 164 -19.92 25.74 -25.38
C ILE A 164 -19.58 26.91 -24.45
N ALA A 165 -19.87 26.76 -23.17
CA ALA A 165 -19.42 27.66 -22.12
C ALA A 165 -17.99 27.27 -21.72
N TYR A 166 -17.05 28.16 -21.86
CA TYR A 166 -15.67 28.01 -21.43
C TYR A 166 -15.42 28.83 -20.17
N ILE A 167 -14.90 28.20 -19.15
CA ILE A 167 -14.52 28.85 -17.89
C ILE A 167 -13.04 28.51 -17.63
N ASP A 168 -12.16 29.50 -17.69
CA ASP A 168 -10.72 29.30 -17.50
C ASP A 168 -10.41 28.81 -16.10
N ASN A 169 -11.08 29.37 -15.09
CA ASN A 169 -10.80 29.03 -13.69
C ASN A 169 -12.09 29.09 -12.87
N TYR A 170 -12.58 27.94 -12.42
CA TYR A 170 -13.78 27.82 -11.58
C TYR A 170 -13.42 27.43 -10.16
N ASN A 171 -13.71 28.29 -9.19
CA ASN A 171 -13.52 28.02 -7.77
C ASN A 171 -14.79 27.40 -7.18
N ASN A 172 -14.73 26.11 -6.91
CA ASN A 172 -15.87 25.34 -6.38
C ASN A 172 -16.28 25.75 -4.96
N ALA A 173 -15.35 26.27 -4.15
CA ALA A 173 -15.63 26.69 -2.77
C ALA A 173 -16.39 28.01 -2.74
N MET A 174 -16.02 28.97 -3.59
CA MET A 174 -16.67 30.27 -3.69
C MET A 174 -17.77 30.32 -4.77
N LYS A 175 -17.95 29.24 -5.54
CA LYS A 175 -18.85 29.15 -6.70
C LYS A 175 -18.67 30.30 -7.70
N THR A 176 -17.42 30.72 -7.90
CA THR A 176 -17.06 31.81 -8.79
C THR A 176 -16.22 31.31 -9.95
N GLY A 177 -16.55 31.73 -11.16
CA GLY A 177 -15.77 31.49 -12.37
C GLY A 177 -15.07 32.76 -12.82
N ASN A 178 -13.78 32.65 -13.16
CA ASN A 178 -13.01 33.74 -13.77
C ASN A 178 -12.82 33.46 -15.26
N ARG A 179 -12.90 34.48 -16.07
CA ARG A 179 -12.79 34.42 -17.55
C ARG A 179 -13.79 33.42 -18.14
N PHE A 180 -15.00 33.90 -18.29
CA PHE A 180 -16.09 33.17 -18.90
C PHE A 180 -16.22 33.61 -20.38
N SER A 181 -16.28 32.64 -21.30
CA SER A 181 -16.68 32.90 -22.70
C SER A 181 -17.75 31.90 -23.12
N LEU A 182 -18.58 32.34 -24.06
CA LEU A 182 -19.64 31.55 -24.68
C LEU A 182 -19.33 31.43 -26.16
N ASP A 183 -18.88 30.28 -26.60
CA ASP A 183 -18.51 29.98 -27.96
C ASP A 183 -19.66 29.26 -28.68
N LYS A 184 -20.16 29.86 -29.78
CA LYS A 184 -21.19 29.25 -30.60
C LYS A 184 -20.59 28.66 -31.87
N PHE A 185 -20.78 27.36 -32.04
CA PHE A 185 -20.33 26.60 -33.19
C PHE A 185 -21.53 26.23 -34.08
N VAL A 186 -21.42 26.51 -35.39
CA VAL A 186 -22.33 26.01 -36.42
C VAL A 186 -21.47 25.30 -37.47
N ASP A 187 -21.82 24.06 -37.80
CA ASP A 187 -21.06 23.22 -38.74
C ASP A 187 -19.54 23.13 -38.42
N LYS A 188 -19.20 23.01 -37.15
CA LYS A 188 -17.82 22.97 -36.64
C LYS A 188 -17.00 24.26 -36.89
N LYS A 189 -17.63 25.35 -37.21
CA LYS A 189 -17.00 26.67 -37.32
C LYS A 189 -17.47 27.57 -36.19
N LEU A 190 -16.52 28.29 -35.54
CA LEU A 190 -16.83 29.30 -34.54
C LEU A 190 -17.53 30.48 -35.22
N VAL A 191 -18.76 30.77 -34.78
CA VAL A 191 -19.58 31.86 -35.36
C VAL A 191 -19.60 33.09 -34.46
N SER A 192 -19.55 32.92 -33.14
CA SER A 192 -19.47 34.00 -32.16
C SER A 192 -18.74 33.58 -30.91
N HIS A 193 -18.04 34.52 -30.27
CA HIS A 193 -17.26 34.35 -29.05
C HIS A 193 -17.72 35.36 -28.00
#